data_2affee703d821b811ebd4f70913cf532
#
_entry.id   2affee703d821b811ebd4f70913cf532
#
_cell.length_a   1.000
_cell.length_b   1.000
_cell.length_c   1.000
_cell.angle_alpha   90.00
_cell.angle_beta   90.00
_cell.angle_gamma   90.00
#
_symmetry.space_group_name_H-M   'P 1'
#
loop_
_entity.id
_entity.type
_entity.pdbx_description
1 polymer ?
#
loop_
_entity_poly.entity_id
_entity_poly.type
_entity_poly.pdbx_seq_one_letter_code
_entity_poly.pdbx_strand_id
1 'polypeptide(L)'
;MEVTFFSIFRHFLISVYGVLFAAIIGIPIGIIVSKRKSLARWVVRVSNIIQTVPHLAMVSMLMFSFGLGVNVVIITVFLYSLLPIIKNTYTGMTQVDKNALDVGKGMGMTAWQRLYMVELPLAISVIMAGLRNALVIAIGITAIGTFVGAGGLGDIIVRGTNATDGAAIILAGALPTALMSIITDWILGLIEHRLDPSSRTSKS
;
A
#
# COMPACT_ATOMS: atom_id res chain seq x y z
N MET A 1 16.63 -24.20 5.98
CA MET A 1 15.17 -23.99 5.96
C MET A 1 14.69 -22.91 6.93
N GLU A 2 15.13 -22.93 8.19
CA GLU A 2 14.75 -21.90 9.19
C GLU A 2 15.11 -20.47 8.79
N VAL A 3 16.31 -20.24 8.28
CA VAL A 3 16.79 -18.90 7.85
C VAL A 3 15.90 -18.32 6.75
N THR A 4 15.43 -19.16 5.82
CA THR A 4 14.58 -18.70 4.70
C THR A 4 13.18 -18.33 5.19
N PHE A 5 12.58 -19.11 6.10
CA PHE A 5 11.26 -18.81 6.66
C PHE A 5 11.29 -17.51 7.47
N PHE A 6 12.31 -17.32 8.32
CA PHE A 6 12.49 -16.08 9.06
C PHE A 6 12.65 -14.87 8.13
N SER A 7 13.40 -15.01 7.03
CA SER A 7 13.57 -13.94 6.04
C SER A 7 12.28 -13.58 5.33
N ILE A 8 11.44 -14.57 4.98
CA ILE A 8 10.10 -14.35 4.38
C ILE A 8 9.21 -13.57 5.36
N PHE A 9 9.12 -14.04 6.60
CA PHE A 9 8.26 -13.43 7.61
C PHE A 9 8.70 -12.00 7.93
N ARG A 10 10.00 -11.77 8.12
CA ARG A 10 10.57 -10.44 8.35
C ARG A 10 10.28 -9.49 7.18
N HIS A 11 10.48 -9.96 5.96
CA HIS A 11 10.20 -9.19 4.74
C HIS A 11 8.74 -8.75 4.68
N PHE A 12 7.83 -9.69 4.93
CA PHE A 12 6.40 -9.41 4.96
C PHE A 12 6.02 -8.39 6.03
N LEU A 13 6.52 -8.56 7.25
CA LEU A 13 6.24 -7.65 8.35
C LEU A 13 6.70 -6.21 8.06
N ILE A 14 7.91 -6.03 7.52
CA ILE A 14 8.42 -4.70 7.16
C ILE A 14 7.48 -4.04 6.15
N SER A 15 7.06 -4.77 5.11
CA SER A 15 6.13 -4.27 4.08
C SER A 15 4.78 -3.89 4.69
N VAL A 16 4.22 -4.76 5.54
CA VAL A 16 2.91 -4.53 6.19
C VAL A 16 2.96 -3.33 7.13
N TYR A 17 3.99 -3.18 7.95
CA TYR A 17 4.10 -2.03 8.86
C TYR A 17 4.14 -0.70 8.11
N GLY A 18 4.92 -0.60 7.05
CA GLY A 18 4.98 0.62 6.24
C GLY A 18 3.63 0.96 5.60
N VAL A 19 2.93 -0.04 5.03
CA VAL A 19 1.60 0.15 4.44
C VAL A 19 0.55 0.46 5.50
N LEU A 20 0.61 -0.16 6.66
CA LEU A 20 -0.32 0.09 7.76
C LEU A 20 -0.24 1.56 8.23
N PHE A 21 0.98 2.08 8.46
CA PHE A 21 1.15 3.49 8.77
C PHE A 21 0.66 4.40 7.65
N ALA A 22 0.92 4.02 6.38
CA ALA A 22 0.42 4.76 5.23
C ALA A 22 -1.11 4.73 5.14
N ALA A 23 -1.75 3.63 5.50
CA ALA A 23 -3.22 3.50 5.52
C ALA A 23 -3.84 4.35 6.62
N ILE A 24 -3.28 4.32 7.84
CA ILE A 24 -3.76 5.10 8.99
C ILE A 24 -3.75 6.61 8.67
N ILE A 25 -2.78 7.09 7.92
CA ILE A 25 -2.64 8.50 7.55
C ILE A 25 -3.29 8.78 6.19
N GLY A 26 -3.07 7.94 5.20
CA GLY A 26 -3.48 8.16 3.81
C GLY A 26 -4.99 8.06 3.59
N ILE A 27 -5.68 7.13 4.26
CA ILE A 27 -7.15 7.02 4.14
C ILE A 27 -7.85 8.26 4.69
N PRO A 28 -7.58 8.75 5.92
CA PRO A 28 -8.16 9.99 6.39
C PRO A 28 -7.84 11.20 5.50
N ILE A 29 -6.60 11.32 5.01
CA ILE A 29 -6.23 12.38 4.07
C ILE A 29 -7.08 12.26 2.79
N GLY A 30 -7.18 11.07 2.19
CA GLY A 30 -8.00 10.81 1.00
C GLY A 30 -9.46 11.21 1.19
N ILE A 31 -10.06 10.90 2.34
CA ILE A 31 -11.43 11.30 2.70
C ILE A 31 -11.53 12.83 2.83
N ILE A 32 -10.60 13.49 3.51
CA ILE A 32 -10.61 14.95 3.70
C ILE A 32 -10.49 15.66 2.35
N VAL A 33 -9.53 15.25 1.52
CA VAL A 33 -9.29 15.89 0.23
C VAL A 33 -10.41 15.63 -0.79
N SER A 34 -11.18 14.54 -0.64
CA SER A 34 -12.35 14.27 -1.49
C SER A 34 -13.43 15.36 -1.39
N LYS A 35 -13.49 16.04 -0.25
CA LYS A 35 -14.42 17.17 0.00
C LYS A 35 -13.93 18.51 -0.56
N ARG A 36 -12.65 18.63 -0.97
CA ARG A 36 -12.03 19.89 -1.43
C ARG A 36 -11.11 19.65 -2.62
N LYS A 37 -11.62 19.82 -3.84
CA LYS A 37 -10.89 19.59 -5.11
C LYS A 37 -9.54 20.34 -5.21
N SER A 38 -9.43 21.54 -4.63
CA SER A 38 -8.19 22.32 -4.64
C SER A 38 -7.11 21.63 -3.80
N LEU A 39 -7.47 21.16 -2.60
CA LEU A 39 -6.57 20.44 -1.70
C LEU A 39 -6.13 19.10 -2.30
N ALA A 40 -7.06 18.36 -2.94
CA ALA A 40 -6.76 17.11 -3.62
C ALA A 40 -5.66 17.26 -4.67
N ARG A 41 -5.72 18.32 -5.49
CA ARG A 41 -4.70 18.60 -6.51
C ARG A 41 -3.29 18.77 -5.90
N TRP A 42 -3.20 19.47 -4.78
CA TRP A 42 -1.93 19.68 -4.10
C TRP A 42 -1.39 18.40 -3.45
N VAL A 43 -2.23 17.68 -2.71
CA VAL A 43 -1.83 16.43 -2.04
C VAL A 43 -1.38 15.38 -3.05
N VAL A 44 -2.14 15.18 -4.12
CA VAL A 44 -1.77 14.23 -5.19
C VAL A 44 -0.49 14.67 -5.90
N ARG A 45 -0.30 15.99 -6.14
CA ARG A 45 0.93 16.51 -6.75
C ARG A 45 2.16 16.25 -5.88
N VAL A 46 2.08 16.54 -4.59
CA VAL A 46 3.19 16.29 -3.65
C VAL A 46 3.51 14.79 -3.57
N SER A 47 2.49 13.95 -3.47
CA SER A 47 2.69 12.49 -3.45
C SER A 47 3.31 11.97 -4.75
N ASN A 48 2.92 12.52 -5.91
CA ASN A 48 3.54 12.18 -7.19
C ASN A 48 5.03 12.58 -7.21
N ILE A 49 5.40 13.76 -6.68
CA ILE A 49 6.81 14.18 -6.60
C ILE A 49 7.62 13.18 -5.78
N ILE A 50 7.11 12.71 -4.64
CA ILE A 50 7.78 11.69 -3.82
C ILE A 50 8.05 10.42 -4.65
N GLN A 51 7.10 10.00 -5.46
CA GLN A 51 7.25 8.79 -6.29
C GLN A 51 8.21 8.95 -7.48
N THR A 52 8.60 10.17 -7.86
CA THR A 52 9.63 10.37 -8.90
C THR A 52 11.03 10.05 -8.41
N VAL A 53 11.26 10.07 -7.10
CA VAL A 53 12.55 9.70 -6.52
C VAL A 53 12.74 8.18 -6.67
N PRO A 54 13.86 7.68 -7.22
CA PRO A 54 14.13 6.23 -7.24
C PRO A 54 14.15 5.65 -5.82
N HIS A 55 13.54 4.47 -5.63
CA HIS A 55 13.42 3.84 -4.29
C HIS A 55 14.77 3.69 -3.58
N LEU A 56 15.82 3.27 -4.30
CA LEU A 56 17.16 3.14 -3.74
C LEU A 56 17.73 4.49 -3.29
N ALA A 57 17.50 5.56 -4.06
CA ALA A 57 17.91 6.89 -3.69
C ALA A 57 17.19 7.38 -2.43
N MET A 58 15.89 7.13 -2.32
CA MET A 58 15.11 7.49 -1.13
C MET A 58 15.62 6.77 0.11
N VAL A 59 15.85 5.44 0.03
CA VAL A 59 16.44 4.66 1.13
C VAL A 59 17.79 5.24 1.54
N SER A 60 18.65 5.55 0.56
CA SER A 60 19.98 6.12 0.83
C SER A 60 19.90 7.51 1.48
N MET A 61 19.00 8.37 1.02
CA MET A 61 18.80 9.70 1.63
C MET A 61 18.30 9.60 3.07
N LEU A 62 17.32 8.75 3.32
CA LEU A 62 16.77 8.55 4.66
C LEU A 62 17.77 7.91 5.62
N MET A 63 18.68 7.07 5.12
CA MET A 63 19.75 6.47 5.91
C MET A 63 20.65 7.52 6.59
N PHE A 64 20.92 8.66 5.94
CA PHE A 64 21.72 9.74 6.55
C PHE A 64 21.02 10.37 7.75
N SER A 65 19.69 10.40 7.77
CA SER A 65 18.92 11.02 8.85
C SER A 65 18.50 10.03 9.94
N PHE A 66 18.20 8.79 9.58
CA PHE A 66 17.63 7.78 10.48
C PHE A 66 18.55 6.59 10.76
N GLY A 67 19.77 6.59 10.18
CA GLY A 67 20.73 5.51 10.32
C GLY A 67 20.39 4.29 9.44
N LEU A 68 21.08 3.17 9.70
CA LEU A 68 20.88 1.89 9.02
C LEU A 68 19.73 1.10 9.67
N GLY A 69 19.13 0.18 8.91
CA GLY A 69 18.22 -0.84 9.43
C GLY A 69 16.77 -0.72 8.97
N VAL A 70 15.91 -1.44 9.67
CA VAL A 70 14.50 -1.64 9.30
C VAL A 70 13.68 -0.34 9.27
N ASN A 71 13.98 0.60 10.17
CA ASN A 71 13.21 1.85 10.29
C ASN A 71 13.24 2.67 9.01
N VAL A 72 14.40 2.77 8.36
CA VAL A 72 14.56 3.48 7.08
C VAL A 72 13.69 2.87 5.99
N VAL A 73 13.63 1.54 5.95
CA VAL A 73 12.80 0.83 4.96
C VAL A 73 11.32 1.02 5.24
N ILE A 74 10.89 0.94 6.51
CA ILE A 74 9.49 1.20 6.89
C ILE A 74 9.08 2.62 6.49
N ILE A 75 9.93 3.63 6.74
CA ILE A 75 9.66 5.02 6.35
C ILE A 75 9.59 5.14 4.82
N THR A 76 10.48 4.49 4.09
CA THR A 76 10.45 4.48 2.62
C THR A 76 9.15 3.85 2.11
N VAL A 77 8.80 2.67 2.59
CA VAL A 77 7.55 1.98 2.24
C VAL A 77 6.34 2.87 2.57
N PHE A 78 6.32 3.49 3.74
CA PHE A 78 5.27 4.43 4.14
C PHE A 78 5.09 5.56 3.10
N LEU A 79 6.17 6.25 2.74
CA LEU A 79 6.12 7.38 1.80
C LEU A 79 5.61 6.96 0.42
N TYR A 80 6.07 5.83 -0.12
CA TYR A 80 5.63 5.36 -1.43
C TYR A 80 4.22 4.78 -1.43
N SER A 81 3.76 4.25 -0.31
CA SER A 81 2.41 3.72 -0.16
C SER A 81 1.35 4.81 -0.01
N LEU A 82 1.73 6.02 0.41
CA LEU A 82 0.79 7.13 0.58
C LEU A 82 0.04 7.48 -0.71
N LEU A 83 0.73 7.56 -1.87
CA LEU A 83 0.07 7.97 -3.11
C LEU A 83 -1.03 7.02 -3.56
N PRO A 84 -0.78 5.70 -3.72
CA PRO A 84 -1.84 4.79 -4.14
C PRO A 84 -3.01 4.78 -3.16
N ILE A 85 -2.75 4.86 -1.86
CA ILE A 85 -3.79 4.87 -0.83
C ILE A 85 -4.61 6.17 -0.90
N ILE A 86 -3.98 7.34 -0.89
CA ILE A 86 -4.67 8.63 -0.95
C ILE A 86 -5.45 8.76 -2.25
N LYS A 87 -4.83 8.43 -3.38
CA LYS A 87 -5.44 8.55 -4.71
C LYS A 87 -6.67 7.65 -4.85
N ASN A 88 -6.57 6.40 -4.45
CA ASN A 88 -7.70 5.47 -4.55
C ASN A 88 -8.79 5.83 -3.53
N THR A 89 -8.45 6.25 -2.31
CA THR A 89 -9.45 6.74 -1.36
C THR A 89 -10.17 7.97 -1.91
N TYR A 90 -9.44 8.95 -2.44
CA TYR A 90 -10.03 10.12 -3.10
C TYR A 90 -10.96 9.72 -4.24
N THR A 91 -10.50 8.83 -5.12
CA THR A 91 -11.28 8.35 -6.27
C THR A 91 -12.53 7.63 -5.81
N GLY A 92 -12.43 6.67 -4.89
CA GLY A 92 -13.58 5.94 -4.36
C GLY A 92 -14.63 6.86 -3.73
N MET A 93 -14.17 7.81 -2.90
CA MET A 93 -15.07 8.79 -2.27
C MET A 93 -15.75 9.74 -3.27
N THR A 94 -15.08 10.10 -4.36
CA THR A 94 -15.66 11.02 -5.36
C THR A 94 -16.54 10.33 -6.40
N GLN A 95 -16.42 9.00 -6.53
CA GLN A 95 -17.24 8.19 -7.44
C GLN A 95 -18.54 7.68 -6.81
N VAL A 96 -18.76 7.91 -5.51
CA VAL A 96 -20.03 7.56 -4.86
C VAL A 96 -21.20 8.24 -5.58
N ASP A 97 -22.24 7.44 -5.87
CA ASP A 97 -23.43 7.92 -6.57
C ASP A 97 -24.09 9.08 -5.81
N LYS A 98 -24.34 10.16 -6.52
CA LYS A 98 -24.98 11.36 -5.98
C LYS A 98 -26.41 11.08 -5.52
N ASN A 99 -27.14 10.19 -6.20
CA ASN A 99 -28.48 9.82 -5.80
C ASN A 99 -28.50 9.16 -4.42
N ALA A 100 -27.53 8.25 -4.15
CA ALA A 100 -27.38 7.64 -2.84
C ALA A 100 -27.07 8.68 -1.73
N LEU A 101 -26.26 9.69 -2.06
CA LEU A 101 -25.97 10.80 -1.13
C LEU A 101 -27.19 11.68 -0.87
N ASP A 102 -28.01 11.94 -1.90
CA ASP A 102 -29.19 12.80 -1.79
C ASP A 102 -30.32 12.07 -1.06
N VAL A 103 -30.50 10.76 -1.26
CA VAL A 103 -31.40 9.93 -0.44
C VAL A 103 -31.00 10.00 1.03
N GLY A 104 -29.72 9.82 1.34
CA GLY A 104 -29.23 9.93 2.73
C GLY A 104 -29.54 11.30 3.36
N LYS A 105 -29.37 12.39 2.59
CA LYS A 105 -29.76 13.75 3.05
C LYS A 105 -31.27 13.87 3.27
N GLY A 106 -32.08 13.36 2.32
CA GLY A 106 -33.53 13.38 2.42
C GLY A 106 -34.06 12.62 3.65
N MET A 107 -33.36 11.56 4.07
CA MET A 107 -33.65 10.82 5.29
C MET A 107 -33.16 11.53 6.58
N GLY A 108 -32.59 12.72 6.48
CA GLY A 108 -32.11 13.49 7.62
C GLY A 108 -30.75 13.01 8.18
N MET A 109 -29.99 12.23 7.44
CA MET A 109 -28.66 11.77 7.90
C MET A 109 -27.69 12.94 8.12
N THR A 110 -27.01 12.95 9.25
CA THR A 110 -25.88 13.86 9.50
C THR A 110 -24.71 13.55 8.55
N ALA A 111 -23.76 14.49 8.42
CA ALA A 111 -22.58 14.29 7.58
C ALA A 111 -21.77 13.05 8.00
N TRP A 112 -21.67 12.75 9.30
CA TRP A 112 -21.00 11.57 9.84
C TRP A 112 -21.75 10.28 9.51
N GLN A 113 -23.06 10.25 9.71
CA GLN A 113 -23.88 9.09 9.36
C GLN A 113 -23.76 8.79 7.87
N ARG A 114 -23.83 9.80 7.00
CA ARG A 114 -23.67 9.62 5.57
C ARG A 114 -22.27 9.12 5.19
N LEU A 115 -21.22 9.64 5.85
CA LEU A 115 -19.85 9.17 5.61
C LEU A 115 -19.71 7.67 5.94
N TYR A 116 -20.13 7.23 7.12
CA TYR A 116 -19.93 5.85 7.57
C TYR A 116 -20.93 4.85 7.02
N MET A 117 -22.20 5.27 6.75
CA MET A 117 -23.27 4.37 6.35
C MET A 117 -23.47 4.33 4.84
N VAL A 118 -22.98 5.33 4.08
CA VAL A 118 -23.19 5.43 2.64
C VAL A 118 -21.86 5.56 1.89
N GLU A 119 -21.08 6.62 2.18
CA GLU A 119 -19.90 6.95 1.37
C GLU A 119 -18.79 5.90 1.51
N LEU A 120 -18.39 5.54 2.73
CA LEU A 120 -17.33 4.57 2.96
C LEU A 120 -17.68 3.15 2.47
N PRO A 121 -18.86 2.59 2.75
CA PRO A 121 -19.22 1.28 2.22
C PRO A 121 -19.23 1.22 0.68
N LEU A 122 -19.67 2.29 0.00
CA LEU A 122 -19.67 2.34 -1.47
C LEU A 122 -18.29 2.61 -2.06
N ALA A 123 -17.37 3.22 -1.31
CA ALA A 123 -16.00 3.49 -1.71
C ALA A 123 -15.01 2.35 -1.38
N ILE A 124 -15.44 1.34 -0.59
CA ILE A 124 -14.52 0.37 0.03
C ILE A 124 -13.71 -0.41 -1.00
N SER A 125 -14.30 -0.83 -2.12
CA SER A 125 -13.61 -1.60 -3.15
C SER A 125 -12.46 -0.82 -3.77
N VAL A 126 -12.68 0.48 -4.06
CA VAL A 126 -11.64 1.34 -4.62
C VAL A 126 -10.55 1.65 -3.59
N ILE A 127 -10.92 1.82 -2.31
CA ILE A 127 -9.95 1.99 -1.21
C ILE A 127 -9.09 0.72 -1.07
N MET A 128 -9.71 -0.46 -1.10
CA MET A 128 -9.01 -1.75 -1.02
C MET A 128 -8.06 -1.96 -2.20
N ALA A 129 -8.45 -1.58 -3.42
CA ALA A 129 -7.55 -1.60 -4.58
C ALA A 129 -6.31 -0.72 -4.35
N GLY A 130 -6.45 0.42 -3.68
CA GLY A 130 -5.33 1.27 -3.27
C GLY A 130 -4.39 0.59 -2.28
N LEU A 131 -4.93 -0.11 -1.29
CA LEU A 131 -4.16 -0.88 -0.30
C LEU A 131 -3.43 -2.06 -0.94
N ARG A 132 -4.08 -2.79 -1.85
CA ARG A 132 -3.47 -3.89 -2.63
C ARG A 132 -2.26 -3.39 -3.41
N ASN A 133 -2.43 -2.32 -4.18
CA ASN A 133 -1.35 -1.73 -4.97
C ASN A 133 -0.20 -1.24 -4.07
N ALA A 134 -0.51 -0.59 -2.95
CA ALA A 134 0.48 -0.16 -1.97
C ALA A 134 1.29 -1.34 -1.42
N LEU A 135 0.64 -2.46 -1.08
CA LEU A 135 1.33 -3.60 -0.48
C LEU A 135 2.21 -4.36 -1.49
N VAL A 136 1.76 -4.48 -2.74
CA VAL A 136 2.59 -5.06 -3.82
C VAL A 136 3.85 -4.21 -4.05
N ILE A 137 3.72 -2.88 -4.11
CA ILE A 137 4.86 -1.96 -4.21
C ILE A 137 5.77 -2.08 -2.98
N ALA A 138 5.19 -2.16 -1.78
CA ALA A 138 5.92 -2.28 -0.52
C ALA A 138 6.83 -3.51 -0.46
N ILE A 139 6.32 -4.66 -0.91
CA ILE A 139 7.10 -5.90 -0.97
C ILE A 139 8.32 -5.72 -1.88
N GLY A 140 8.16 -5.07 -3.04
CA GLY A 140 9.28 -4.75 -3.93
C GLY A 140 10.31 -3.81 -3.30
N ILE A 141 9.86 -2.74 -2.63
CA ILE A 141 10.73 -1.78 -1.94
C ILE A 141 11.49 -2.45 -0.79
N THR A 142 10.83 -3.34 -0.04
CA THR A 142 11.47 -4.04 1.08
C THR A 142 12.65 -4.89 0.63
N ALA A 143 12.64 -5.44 -0.59
CA ALA A 143 13.79 -6.15 -1.13
C ALA A 143 15.04 -5.25 -1.27
N ILE A 144 14.85 -3.95 -1.57
CA ILE A 144 15.93 -2.96 -1.65
C ILE A 144 16.48 -2.65 -0.24
N GLY A 145 15.73 -2.90 0.80
CA GLY A 145 16.12 -2.66 2.19
C GLY A 145 17.38 -3.43 2.65
N THR A 146 17.79 -4.44 1.89
CA THR A 146 19.04 -5.16 2.14
C THR A 146 20.27 -4.23 2.12
N PHE A 147 20.27 -3.20 1.27
CA PHE A 147 21.38 -2.23 1.15
C PHE A 147 21.58 -1.37 2.40
N VAL A 148 20.59 -1.33 3.27
CA VAL A 148 20.66 -0.63 4.57
C VAL A 148 20.59 -1.59 5.76
N GLY A 149 20.78 -2.89 5.54
CA GLY A 149 20.81 -3.90 6.59
C GLY A 149 19.46 -4.24 7.19
N ALA A 150 18.35 -4.00 6.47
CA ALA A 150 17.03 -4.34 6.96
C ALA A 150 16.74 -5.86 6.96
N GLY A 151 17.53 -6.64 6.24
CA GLY A 151 17.34 -8.08 6.10
C GLY A 151 16.17 -8.44 5.16
N GLY A 152 15.72 -9.69 5.24
CA GLY A 152 14.63 -10.20 4.43
C GLY A 152 15.11 -10.94 3.19
N LEU A 153 14.19 -11.11 2.20
CA LEU A 153 14.49 -11.86 0.97
C LEU A 153 15.49 -11.14 0.05
N GLY A 154 15.61 -9.83 0.19
CA GLY A 154 16.58 -9.02 -0.55
C GLY A 154 18.03 -9.46 -0.29
N ASP A 155 18.35 -9.88 0.93
CA ASP A 155 19.71 -10.36 1.27
C ASP A 155 20.09 -11.59 0.44
N ILE A 156 19.13 -12.48 0.16
CA ILE A 156 19.35 -13.66 -0.66
C ILE A 156 19.64 -13.24 -2.11
N ILE A 157 18.86 -12.28 -2.63
CA ILE A 157 19.04 -11.75 -3.99
C ILE A 157 20.43 -11.13 -4.14
N VAL A 158 20.83 -10.25 -3.22
CA VAL A 158 22.14 -9.57 -3.26
C VAL A 158 23.30 -10.52 -3.08
N ARG A 159 23.17 -11.57 -2.24
CA ARG A 159 24.21 -12.63 -2.18
C ARG A 159 24.39 -13.31 -3.53
N GLY A 160 23.29 -13.58 -4.25
CA GLY A 160 23.36 -14.17 -5.58
C GLY A 160 24.05 -13.26 -6.61
N THR A 161 23.85 -11.94 -6.56
CA THR A 161 24.53 -11.00 -7.46
C THR A 161 26.05 -10.95 -7.27
N ASN A 162 26.54 -11.33 -6.09
CA ASN A 162 27.95 -11.34 -5.74
C ASN A 162 28.59 -12.74 -5.86
N ALA A 163 27.86 -13.76 -6.29
CA ALA A 163 28.33 -15.12 -6.45
C ALA A 163 28.64 -15.44 -7.91
N THR A 164 29.68 -16.25 -8.19
CA THR A 164 30.13 -16.60 -9.56
C THR A 164 29.02 -17.31 -10.35
N ASP A 165 28.25 -18.22 -9.71
CA ASP A 165 27.09 -18.92 -10.29
C ASP A 165 25.79 -18.57 -9.55
N GLY A 166 25.58 -17.27 -9.38
CA GLY A 166 24.54 -16.73 -8.48
C GLY A 166 23.09 -16.83 -8.97
N ALA A 167 22.84 -17.27 -10.22
CA ALA A 167 21.50 -17.29 -10.79
C ALA A 167 20.48 -18.09 -9.93
N ALA A 168 20.88 -19.26 -9.44
CA ALA A 168 20.04 -20.09 -8.58
C ALA A 168 19.74 -19.39 -7.22
N ILE A 169 20.73 -18.66 -6.68
CA ILE A 169 20.59 -17.92 -5.42
C ILE A 169 19.67 -16.70 -5.61
N ILE A 170 19.83 -15.97 -6.73
CA ILE A 170 18.91 -14.86 -7.08
C ILE A 170 17.48 -15.37 -7.18
N LEU A 171 17.25 -16.47 -7.89
CA LEU A 171 15.93 -17.08 -8.01
C LEU A 171 15.37 -17.53 -6.67
N ALA A 172 16.22 -18.08 -5.77
CA ALA A 172 15.80 -18.48 -4.43
C ALA A 172 15.31 -17.33 -3.55
N GLY A 173 15.72 -16.08 -3.83
CA GLY A 173 15.19 -14.87 -3.19
C GLY A 173 14.04 -14.24 -3.97
N ALA A 174 14.17 -14.16 -5.31
CA ALA A 174 13.20 -13.47 -6.17
C ALA A 174 11.86 -14.21 -6.29
N LEU A 175 11.88 -15.55 -6.45
CA LEU A 175 10.63 -16.33 -6.56
C LEU A 175 9.75 -16.25 -5.30
N PRO A 176 10.27 -16.42 -4.06
CA PRO A 176 9.45 -16.23 -2.87
C PRO A 176 8.93 -14.78 -2.73
N THR A 177 9.71 -13.77 -3.13
CA THR A 177 9.26 -12.36 -3.11
C THR A 177 8.09 -12.15 -4.08
N ALA A 178 8.18 -12.68 -5.31
CA ALA A 178 7.11 -12.59 -6.30
C ALA A 178 5.87 -13.37 -5.84
N LEU A 179 6.03 -14.59 -5.34
CA LEU A 179 4.92 -15.39 -4.80
C LEU A 179 4.23 -14.69 -3.63
N MET A 180 4.99 -14.09 -2.72
CA MET A 180 4.44 -13.32 -1.61
C MET A 180 3.58 -12.15 -2.10
N SER A 181 4.04 -11.40 -3.12
CA SER A 181 3.26 -10.32 -3.73
C SER A 181 1.96 -10.84 -4.35
N ILE A 182 2.02 -11.91 -5.12
CA ILE A 182 0.86 -12.51 -5.79
C ILE A 182 -0.16 -13.03 -4.76
N ILE A 183 0.31 -13.78 -3.77
CA ILE A 183 -0.56 -14.34 -2.71
C ILE A 183 -1.23 -13.21 -1.92
N THR A 184 -0.46 -12.18 -1.58
CA THR A 184 -0.98 -11.03 -0.83
C THR A 184 -2.02 -10.26 -1.64
N ASP A 185 -1.76 -10.03 -2.94
CA ASP A 185 -2.72 -9.38 -3.84
C ASP A 185 -3.99 -10.22 -3.97
N TRP A 186 -3.86 -11.51 -4.14
CA TRP A 186 -5.00 -12.43 -4.24
C TRP A 186 -5.85 -12.48 -2.97
N ILE A 187 -5.22 -12.58 -1.79
CA ILE A 187 -5.92 -12.57 -0.50
C ILE A 187 -6.68 -11.27 -0.30
N LEU A 188 -6.02 -10.12 -0.54
CA LEU A 188 -6.69 -8.82 -0.42
C LEU A 188 -7.80 -8.65 -1.45
N GLY A 189 -7.66 -9.20 -2.67
CA GLY A 189 -8.71 -9.24 -3.66
C GLY A 189 -9.94 -10.05 -3.21
N LEU A 190 -9.74 -11.17 -2.53
CA LEU A 190 -10.85 -11.93 -1.94
C LEU A 190 -11.57 -11.14 -0.83
N ILE A 191 -10.81 -10.41 -0.01
CA ILE A 191 -11.38 -9.55 1.04
C ILE A 191 -12.18 -8.40 0.40
N GLU A 192 -11.61 -7.76 -0.63
CA GLU A 192 -12.28 -6.72 -1.41
C GLU A 192 -13.63 -7.19 -1.93
N HIS A 193 -13.67 -8.33 -2.62
CA HIS A 193 -14.92 -8.91 -3.15
C HIS A 193 -15.97 -9.19 -2.06
N ARG A 194 -15.55 -9.58 -0.86
CA ARG A 194 -16.48 -9.79 0.26
C ARG A 194 -17.03 -8.51 0.85
N LEU A 195 -16.24 -7.44 0.79
CA LEU A 195 -16.61 -6.13 1.33
C LEU A 195 -17.42 -5.29 0.33
N ASP A 196 -17.38 -5.63 -0.96
CA ASP A 196 -18.08 -4.91 -2.02
C ASP A 196 -19.61 -5.11 -1.94
N PRO A 197 -20.40 -4.04 -1.65
CA PRO A 197 -21.85 -4.15 -1.60
C PRO A 197 -22.47 -4.51 -2.94
N SER A 198 -21.84 -4.15 -4.08
CA SER A 198 -22.36 -4.42 -5.43
C SER A 198 -22.33 -5.91 -5.78
N SER A 199 -21.44 -6.67 -5.18
CA SER A 199 -21.34 -8.12 -5.38
C SER A 199 -22.54 -8.89 -4.80
N ARG A 200 -23.31 -8.27 -3.90
CA ARG A 200 -24.48 -8.88 -3.25
C ARG A 200 -25.76 -8.76 -4.09
N THR A 201 -25.86 -7.75 -4.95
CA THR A 201 -27.05 -7.50 -5.79
C THR A 201 -27.09 -8.33 -7.07
N SER A 202 -25.99 -8.92 -7.51
CA SER A 202 -25.92 -9.79 -8.71
C SER A 202 -26.39 -11.24 -8.50
N LYS A 203 -26.80 -11.63 -7.29
CA LYS A 203 -27.23 -13.00 -6.94
C LYS A 203 -28.73 -13.15 -6.67
N SER A 204 -29.53 -12.12 -6.95
CA SER A 204 -31.00 -12.21 -6.84
C SER A 204 -31.68 -12.23 -8.20
#